data_638d5529cb3c22f914e28ea2277e1377
#
_entry.id   638d5529cb3c22f914e28ea2277e1377
#
_cell.length_a   1.000
_cell.length_b   1.000
_cell.length_c   1.000
_cell.angle_alpha   90.00
_cell.angle_beta   90.00
_cell.angle_gamma   90.00
#
_symmetry.space_group_name_H-M   'P 1'
#
loop_
_entity.id
_entity.type
_entity.pdbx_description
1 polymer ?
#
loop_
_entity_poly.entity_id
_entity_poly.type
_entity_poly.pdbx_seq_one_letter_code
_entity_poly.pdbx_strand_id
1 'polypeptide(L)'
;MLEQGRIYIAPPGRHLFARDGLALLSPSPRVNRHRPAVDVMFASAAEWVASRTIAVVLSGALDDGAVGAALVAQAGGQVLVQDPAEAEFDSMPRSALAAAPGARAIPLRQLAHQIRECVDVARSPHSDPMMDEAGREADMEMVESADPGYLREDESQLTRLSCPDCGGGMAQIDLPQISYFRCHVGHQFAPRAFATAQAEVSETKLWGAVAALEEQAAILRYLQRRAFGPRQVAPPDRNQTQTAQQRYAEDVASRAAALRAQVREWSNHPSQLDTQSQEAAVGEAGDR
;
A
#
# COMPACT_ATOMS: atom_id res chain seq x y z
N MET A 1 -15.07 21.44 13.77
CA MET A 1 -16.16 21.23 12.80
C MET A 1 -15.67 21.48 11.40
N LEU A 2 -16.23 20.78 10.41
CA LEU A 2 -16.00 21.10 9.00
C LEU A 2 -16.75 22.38 8.66
N GLU A 3 -16.02 23.39 8.17
CA GLU A 3 -16.58 24.70 7.88
C GLU A 3 -16.59 24.95 6.37
N GLN A 4 -17.60 25.63 5.90
CA GLN A 4 -17.71 26.01 4.49
C GLN A 4 -16.59 26.98 4.11
N GLY A 5 -15.96 26.75 2.94
CA GLY A 5 -14.87 27.60 2.44
C GLY A 5 -13.51 27.31 3.07
N ARG A 6 -13.36 26.30 3.88
CA ARG A 6 -12.10 25.84 4.48
C ARG A 6 -11.47 24.69 3.69
N ILE A 7 -10.15 24.64 3.69
CA ILE A 7 -9.35 23.52 3.17
C ILE A 7 -8.62 22.90 4.35
N TYR A 8 -8.84 21.58 4.56
CA TYR A 8 -8.18 20.79 5.59
C TYR A 8 -7.09 19.94 4.96
N ILE A 9 -5.88 20.03 5.49
CA ILE A 9 -4.71 19.30 5.00
C ILE A 9 -4.33 18.26 6.03
N ALA A 10 -4.23 17.00 5.60
CA ALA A 10 -3.78 15.91 6.45
C ALA A 10 -2.30 16.11 6.85
N PRO A 11 -1.97 16.19 8.16
CA PRO A 11 -0.59 16.31 8.59
C PRO A 11 0.17 14.99 8.46
N PRO A 12 1.50 15.02 8.31
CA PRO A 12 2.31 13.80 8.31
C PRO A 12 2.12 12.95 9.56
N GLY A 13 2.06 11.63 9.38
CA GLY A 13 1.98 10.68 10.48
C GLY A 13 0.59 10.54 11.12
N ARG A 14 -0.44 11.16 10.57
CA ARG A 14 -1.84 11.03 10.99
C ARG A 14 -2.74 10.81 9.79
N HIS A 15 -3.77 9.97 9.94
CA HIS A 15 -4.86 9.93 8.97
C HIS A 15 -5.84 11.05 9.27
N LEU A 16 -6.28 11.74 8.20
CA LEU A 16 -7.40 12.67 8.26
C LEU A 16 -8.67 11.92 7.85
N PHE A 17 -9.74 12.06 8.62
CA PHE A 17 -11.04 11.48 8.31
C PHE A 17 -12.18 12.41 8.75
N ALA A 18 -13.34 12.24 8.15
CA ALA A 18 -14.54 13.02 8.45
C ALA A 18 -15.56 12.16 9.21
N ARG A 19 -16.11 12.70 10.32
CA ARG A 19 -17.18 12.06 11.07
C ARG A 19 -18.01 13.12 11.82
N ASP A 20 -19.32 13.02 11.78
CA ASP A 20 -20.25 13.86 12.55
C ASP A 20 -19.98 15.37 12.42
N GLY A 21 -19.66 15.84 11.21
CA GLY A 21 -19.31 17.24 10.96
C GLY A 21 -17.93 17.67 11.40
N LEU A 22 -17.08 16.76 11.82
CA LEU A 22 -15.72 17.04 12.31
C LEU A 22 -14.67 16.56 11.30
N ALA A 23 -13.55 17.29 11.21
CA ALA A 23 -12.30 16.81 10.65
C ALA A 23 -11.45 16.25 11.80
N LEU A 24 -11.18 14.96 11.77
CA LEU A 24 -10.52 14.25 12.85
C LEU A 24 -9.17 13.68 12.40
N LEU A 25 -8.24 13.53 13.33
CA LEU A 25 -6.93 12.94 13.09
C LEU A 25 -6.77 11.62 13.85
N SER A 26 -6.27 10.58 13.19
CA SER A 26 -6.03 9.27 13.81
C SER A 26 -4.58 8.82 13.67
N PRO A 27 -3.98 8.24 14.74
CA PRO A 27 -2.72 7.52 14.69
C PRO A 27 -2.86 6.06 14.24
N SER A 28 -4.04 5.62 13.78
CA SER A 28 -4.32 4.24 13.39
C SER A 28 -3.26 3.66 12.44
N PRO A 29 -3.16 2.33 12.28
CA PRO A 29 -2.17 1.69 11.43
C PRO A 29 -2.16 2.25 10.00
N ARG A 30 -1.01 2.12 9.33
CA ARG A 30 -0.85 2.60 7.95
C ARG A 30 -1.79 1.86 7.00
N VAL A 31 -2.31 2.60 6.04
CA VAL A 31 -3.06 2.07 4.89
C VAL A 31 -2.20 2.28 3.65
N ASN A 32 -2.02 1.24 2.85
CA ASN A 32 -1.12 1.23 1.68
C ASN A 32 0.31 1.68 2.04
N ARG A 33 0.75 1.40 3.30
CA ARG A 33 2.03 1.85 3.90
C ARG A 33 2.15 3.37 4.10
N HIS A 34 1.11 4.13 3.83
CA HIS A 34 1.06 5.58 4.01
C HIS A 34 0.23 6.00 5.22
N ARG A 35 0.58 7.13 5.79
CA ARG A 35 -0.18 7.87 6.77
C ARG A 35 0.20 9.35 6.69
N PRO A 36 -0.65 10.21 6.14
CA PRO A 36 -2.04 9.97 5.73
C PRO A 36 -2.17 9.05 4.51
N ALA A 37 -3.35 8.43 4.34
CA ALA A 37 -3.76 7.68 3.17
C ALA A 37 -5.07 8.25 2.62
N VAL A 38 -5.21 8.28 1.30
CA VAL A 38 -6.39 8.80 0.60
C VAL A 38 -7.61 7.93 0.87
N ASP A 39 -7.43 6.61 0.87
CA ASP A 39 -8.49 5.64 1.14
C ASP A 39 -9.22 5.91 2.46
N VAL A 40 -8.50 6.30 3.52
CA VAL A 40 -9.08 6.60 4.84
C VAL A 40 -10.02 7.79 4.77
N MET A 41 -9.60 8.87 4.11
CA MET A 41 -10.40 10.08 3.99
C MET A 41 -11.64 9.84 3.13
N PHE A 42 -11.49 9.19 1.98
CA PHE A 42 -12.61 8.93 1.08
C PHE A 42 -13.64 7.99 1.70
N ALA A 43 -13.19 6.92 2.35
CA ALA A 43 -14.06 5.97 3.00
C ALA A 43 -14.88 6.63 4.12
N SER A 44 -14.25 7.43 4.98
CA SER A 44 -14.96 8.17 6.03
C SER A 44 -15.94 9.21 5.49
N ALA A 45 -15.59 9.89 4.40
CA ALA A 45 -16.50 10.83 3.73
C ALA A 45 -17.69 10.10 3.09
N ALA A 46 -17.47 8.93 2.48
CA ALA A 46 -18.53 8.09 1.94
C ALA A 46 -19.52 7.63 3.02
N GLU A 47 -19.01 7.22 4.17
CA GLU A 47 -19.84 6.81 5.31
C GLU A 47 -20.64 7.99 5.88
N TRP A 48 -20.02 9.14 6.07
CA TRP A 48 -20.64 10.26 6.78
C TRP A 48 -21.50 11.15 5.89
N VAL A 49 -21.04 11.55 4.69
CA VAL A 49 -21.77 12.48 3.80
C VAL A 49 -22.34 11.82 2.54
N ALA A 50 -22.05 10.53 2.36
CA ALA A 50 -22.61 9.66 1.32
C ALA A 50 -22.62 10.33 -0.08
N SER A 51 -23.81 10.51 -0.67
CA SER A 51 -24.01 11.04 -2.02
C SER A 51 -23.51 12.48 -2.23
N ARG A 52 -23.23 13.23 -1.17
CA ARG A 52 -22.67 14.59 -1.27
C ARG A 52 -21.15 14.63 -1.35
N THR A 53 -20.48 13.48 -1.28
CA THR A 53 -19.03 13.38 -1.43
C THR A 53 -18.62 13.56 -2.89
N ILE A 54 -17.63 14.43 -3.11
CA ILE A 54 -16.93 14.55 -4.39
C ILE A 54 -15.48 14.14 -4.15
N ALA A 55 -15.13 12.93 -4.53
CA ALA A 55 -13.75 12.42 -4.45
C ALA A 55 -12.99 12.84 -5.70
N VAL A 56 -11.76 13.32 -5.52
CA VAL A 56 -10.87 13.72 -6.62
C VAL A 56 -9.56 12.96 -6.49
N VAL A 57 -9.21 12.13 -7.48
CA VAL A 57 -7.95 11.41 -7.55
C VAL A 57 -7.06 12.06 -8.60
N LEU A 58 -5.86 12.43 -8.20
CA LEU A 58 -4.84 13.03 -9.06
C LEU A 58 -3.70 12.03 -9.33
N SER A 59 -2.70 12.47 -10.09
CA SER A 59 -1.46 11.75 -10.36
C SER A 59 -0.87 11.15 -9.07
N GLY A 60 -0.47 9.89 -9.13
CA GLY A 60 0.16 9.17 -8.02
C GLY A 60 0.49 7.73 -8.35
N ALA A 61 1.41 7.15 -7.58
CA ALA A 61 1.86 5.77 -7.75
C ALA A 61 0.94 4.78 -7.00
N LEU A 62 0.89 3.55 -7.48
CA LEU A 62 0.12 2.42 -6.94
C LEU A 62 -1.41 2.65 -7.02
N ASP A 63 -2.12 2.45 -5.91
CA ASP A 63 -3.57 2.36 -5.88
C ASP A 63 -4.23 2.97 -4.62
N ASP A 64 -3.52 3.86 -3.88
CA ASP A 64 -4.14 4.57 -2.75
C ASP A 64 -5.28 5.47 -3.25
N GLY A 65 -6.42 5.38 -2.61
CA GLY A 65 -7.66 6.04 -3.02
C GLY A 65 -8.59 5.21 -3.90
N ALA A 66 -8.15 4.04 -4.39
CA ALA A 66 -9.00 3.19 -5.24
C ALA A 66 -10.13 2.53 -4.45
N VAL A 67 -9.84 2.01 -3.25
CA VAL A 67 -10.84 1.43 -2.35
C VAL A 67 -11.80 2.51 -1.87
N GLY A 68 -11.28 3.65 -1.44
CA GLY A 68 -12.10 4.79 -1.01
C GLY A 68 -12.98 5.35 -2.12
N ALA A 69 -12.48 5.43 -3.36
CA ALA A 69 -13.26 5.85 -4.53
C ALA A 69 -14.42 4.86 -4.82
N ALA A 70 -14.18 3.56 -4.70
CA ALA A 70 -15.24 2.54 -4.81
C ALA A 70 -16.35 2.75 -3.77
N LEU A 71 -15.96 3.02 -2.51
CA LEU A 71 -16.91 3.28 -1.43
C LEU A 71 -17.70 4.57 -1.66
N VAL A 72 -17.06 5.65 -2.14
CA VAL A 72 -17.73 6.90 -2.51
C VAL A 72 -18.75 6.65 -3.62
N ALA A 73 -18.37 5.90 -4.67
CA ALA A 73 -19.30 5.56 -5.75
C ALA A 73 -20.50 4.73 -5.26
N GLN A 74 -20.26 3.73 -4.38
CA GLN A 74 -21.33 2.94 -3.76
C GLN A 74 -22.28 3.78 -2.91
N ALA A 75 -21.77 4.78 -2.22
CA ALA A 75 -22.55 5.71 -1.42
C ALA A 75 -23.33 6.76 -2.29
N GLY A 76 -23.20 6.68 -3.61
CA GLY A 76 -23.83 7.61 -4.55
C GLY A 76 -23.09 8.93 -4.73
N GLY A 77 -21.87 9.05 -4.21
CA GLY A 77 -21.00 10.21 -4.39
C GLY A 77 -20.40 10.29 -5.80
N GLN A 78 -19.74 11.39 -6.10
CA GLN A 78 -19.08 11.63 -7.38
C GLN A 78 -17.59 11.32 -7.28
N VAL A 79 -17.06 10.63 -8.28
CA VAL A 79 -15.61 10.35 -8.38
C VAL A 79 -15.07 10.98 -9.65
N LEU A 80 -14.20 11.96 -9.50
CA LEU A 80 -13.49 12.65 -10.57
C LEU A 80 -12.02 12.22 -10.52
N VAL A 81 -11.48 11.89 -11.66
CA VAL A 81 -10.10 11.38 -11.76
C VAL A 81 -9.35 12.20 -12.80
N GLN A 82 -8.14 12.62 -12.48
CA GLN A 82 -7.27 13.21 -13.49
C GLN A 82 -7.09 12.24 -14.66
N ASP A 83 -7.18 12.75 -15.89
CA ASP A 83 -6.98 11.90 -17.09
C ASP A 83 -5.62 11.19 -17.00
N PRO A 84 -5.62 9.84 -17.02
CA PRO A 84 -4.36 9.07 -16.96
C PRO A 84 -3.38 9.41 -18.09
N ALA A 85 -3.87 9.88 -19.24
CA ALA A 85 -3.03 10.21 -20.39
C ALA A 85 -2.15 11.46 -20.16
N GLU A 86 -2.48 12.32 -19.19
CA GLU A 86 -1.69 13.51 -18.84
C GLU A 86 -1.09 13.45 -17.43
N ALA A 87 -1.38 12.38 -16.68
CA ALA A 87 -0.85 12.22 -15.33
C ALA A 87 0.62 11.81 -15.38
N GLU A 88 1.47 12.45 -14.57
CA GLU A 88 2.89 12.08 -14.45
C GLU A 88 3.04 10.62 -13.94
N PHE A 89 2.18 10.23 -12.98
CA PHE A 89 2.03 8.86 -12.50
C PHE A 89 0.57 8.46 -12.65
N ASP A 90 0.29 7.59 -13.59
CA ASP A 90 -1.09 7.25 -14.00
C ASP A 90 -1.72 6.10 -13.22
N SER A 91 -0.95 5.40 -12.37
CA SER A 91 -1.43 4.18 -11.71
C SER A 91 -2.54 4.43 -10.68
N MET A 92 -2.49 5.48 -9.86
CA MET A 92 -3.60 5.87 -8.98
C MET A 92 -4.86 6.25 -9.78
N PRO A 93 -4.77 7.14 -10.80
CA PRO A 93 -5.89 7.44 -11.68
C PRO A 93 -6.54 6.19 -12.31
N ARG A 94 -5.75 5.31 -12.91
CA ARG A 94 -6.25 4.07 -13.51
C ARG A 94 -6.91 3.15 -12.50
N SER A 95 -6.31 2.99 -11.32
CA SER A 95 -6.85 2.15 -10.27
C SER A 95 -8.18 2.68 -9.74
N ALA A 96 -8.33 3.98 -9.56
CA ALA A 96 -9.58 4.61 -9.14
C ALA A 96 -10.69 4.48 -10.20
N LEU A 97 -10.36 4.67 -11.49
CA LEU A 97 -11.32 4.46 -12.60
C LEU A 97 -11.80 3.02 -12.68
N ALA A 98 -10.91 2.05 -12.48
CA ALA A 98 -11.25 0.64 -12.50
C ALA A 98 -12.11 0.21 -11.29
N ALA A 99 -11.89 0.82 -10.11
CA ALA A 99 -12.53 0.44 -8.86
C ALA A 99 -13.90 1.13 -8.65
N ALA A 100 -14.11 2.32 -9.21
CA ALA A 100 -15.29 3.15 -8.93
C ALA A 100 -16.21 3.25 -10.17
N PRO A 101 -17.36 2.54 -10.19
CA PRO A 101 -18.34 2.66 -11.26
C PRO A 101 -18.83 4.10 -11.40
N GLY A 102 -18.84 4.62 -12.63
CA GLY A 102 -19.24 5.99 -12.91
C GLY A 102 -18.17 7.06 -12.66
N ALA A 103 -16.96 6.66 -12.25
CA ALA A 103 -15.81 7.58 -12.19
C ALA A 103 -15.50 8.18 -13.57
N ARG A 104 -15.15 9.47 -13.60
CA ARG A 104 -14.93 10.21 -14.84
C ARG A 104 -13.48 10.67 -14.93
N ALA A 105 -12.79 10.31 -16.03
CA ALA A 105 -11.49 10.86 -16.37
C ALA A 105 -11.66 12.29 -16.89
N ILE A 106 -10.99 13.25 -16.26
CA ILE A 106 -11.12 14.68 -16.53
C ILE A 106 -9.74 15.29 -16.75
N PRO A 107 -9.48 15.97 -17.89
CA PRO A 107 -8.26 16.73 -18.07
C PRO A 107 -8.06 17.75 -16.95
N LEU A 108 -6.84 17.88 -16.43
CA LEU A 108 -6.53 18.71 -15.26
C LEU A 108 -7.03 20.16 -15.39
N ARG A 109 -6.93 20.72 -16.60
CA ARG A 109 -7.41 22.07 -16.92
C ARG A 109 -8.92 22.25 -16.77
N GLN A 110 -9.70 21.15 -16.85
CA GLN A 110 -11.16 21.16 -16.72
C GLN A 110 -11.64 20.75 -15.34
N LEU A 111 -10.77 20.14 -14.52
CA LEU A 111 -11.14 19.52 -13.26
C LEU A 111 -11.77 20.51 -12.28
N ALA A 112 -11.24 21.72 -12.15
CA ALA A 112 -11.80 22.76 -11.29
C ALA A 112 -13.21 23.19 -11.73
N HIS A 113 -13.50 23.21 -13.03
CA HIS A 113 -14.83 23.49 -13.57
C HIS A 113 -15.80 22.35 -13.25
N GLN A 114 -15.39 21.10 -13.46
CA GLN A 114 -16.19 19.92 -13.16
C GLN A 114 -16.51 19.80 -11.66
N ILE A 115 -15.56 20.13 -10.77
CA ILE A 115 -15.84 20.17 -9.32
C ILE A 115 -16.92 21.20 -9.01
N ARG A 116 -16.87 22.40 -9.60
CA ARG A 116 -17.90 23.43 -9.41
C ARG A 116 -19.27 22.96 -9.87
N GLU A 117 -19.36 22.37 -11.06
CA GLU A 117 -20.61 21.80 -11.56
C GLU A 117 -21.20 20.77 -10.61
N CYS A 118 -20.37 19.85 -10.07
CA CYS A 118 -20.81 18.86 -9.09
C CYS A 118 -21.32 19.53 -7.80
N VAL A 119 -20.65 20.58 -7.31
CA VAL A 119 -21.07 21.32 -6.11
C VAL A 119 -22.38 22.04 -6.37
N ASP A 120 -22.57 22.66 -7.52
CA ASP A 120 -23.80 23.40 -7.86
C ASP A 120 -24.99 22.45 -7.98
N VAL A 121 -24.81 21.27 -8.55
CA VAL A 121 -25.84 20.22 -8.59
C VAL A 121 -26.19 19.74 -7.17
N ALA A 122 -25.23 19.54 -6.30
CA ALA A 122 -25.46 19.12 -4.91
C ALA A 122 -26.14 20.20 -4.06
N ARG A 123 -26.07 21.47 -4.46
CA ARG A 123 -26.74 22.61 -3.80
C ARG A 123 -28.15 22.86 -4.27
N SER A 124 -28.66 22.15 -5.27
CA SER A 124 -30.02 22.29 -5.75
C SER A 124 -31.06 21.97 -4.63
N PRO A 125 -32.19 22.68 -4.54
CA PRO A 125 -33.12 22.65 -3.39
C PRO A 125 -33.82 21.31 -3.11
N HIS A 126 -33.43 20.23 -3.75
CA HIS A 126 -33.96 18.87 -3.53
C HIS A 126 -33.04 18.00 -2.70
N SER A 127 -31.92 18.52 -2.20
CA SER A 127 -30.99 17.81 -1.29
C SER A 127 -31.28 18.23 0.16
N ASP A 128 -31.59 17.26 1.01
CA ASP A 128 -32.04 17.35 2.40
C ASP A 128 -31.31 18.41 3.26
N PRO A 129 -32.05 19.20 4.08
CA PRO A 129 -31.46 20.24 4.92
C PRO A 129 -31.03 19.67 6.27
N MET A 130 -29.86 19.04 6.33
CA MET A 130 -29.31 18.57 7.62
C MET A 130 -27.93 19.13 7.89
N MET A 131 -27.73 20.42 7.81
CA MET A 131 -26.54 21.14 8.32
C MET A 131 -26.81 22.66 8.35
N ASP A 132 -27.81 23.11 9.15
CA ASP A 132 -27.85 24.50 9.57
C ASP A 132 -27.65 24.57 11.08
N GLU A 133 -26.76 25.50 11.50
CA GLU A 133 -26.48 25.91 12.87
C GLU A 133 -25.48 25.03 13.65
N ALA A 134 -24.18 25.31 13.52
CA ALA A 134 -23.27 25.52 14.68
C ALA A 134 -21.91 26.08 14.24
N GLY A 135 -21.80 27.38 14.06
CA GLY A 135 -20.51 28.04 14.03
C GLY A 135 -19.87 27.95 15.41
N ARG A 136 -18.78 27.18 15.54
CA ARG A 136 -17.77 27.32 16.59
C ARG A 136 -16.44 26.92 16.00
N GLU A 137 -15.42 27.76 16.25
CA GLU A 137 -14.01 27.40 16.01
C GLU A 137 -13.75 26.06 16.71
N ALA A 138 -13.58 24.99 15.93
CA ALA A 138 -13.16 23.72 16.44
C ALA A 138 -11.73 23.48 15.96
N ASP A 139 -10.80 23.45 16.92
CA ASP A 139 -9.52 22.84 16.71
C ASP A 139 -9.71 21.40 16.20
N MET A 140 -8.84 20.97 15.31
CA MET A 140 -8.82 19.59 14.83
C MET A 140 -8.61 18.65 16.01
N GLU A 141 -9.66 17.97 16.45
CA GLU A 141 -9.62 17.08 17.61
C GLU A 141 -8.84 15.81 17.26
N MET A 142 -7.86 15.50 18.10
CA MET A 142 -7.07 14.28 17.96
C MET A 142 -7.78 13.15 18.72
N VAL A 143 -8.35 12.21 17.98
CA VAL A 143 -8.97 11.01 18.54
C VAL A 143 -7.91 9.91 18.65
N GLU A 144 -7.49 9.60 19.90
CA GLU A 144 -6.39 8.64 20.15
C GLU A 144 -6.70 7.19 19.77
N SER A 145 -7.94 6.80 19.52
CA SER A 145 -8.31 5.40 19.28
C SER A 145 -9.43 5.17 18.27
N ALA A 146 -9.76 6.13 17.42
CA ALA A 146 -10.74 5.88 16.37
C ALA A 146 -10.10 5.08 15.24
N ASP A 147 -10.33 3.77 15.24
CA ASP A 147 -10.34 3.02 14.00
C ASP A 147 -11.37 3.73 13.11
N PRO A 148 -10.99 4.15 11.89
CA PRO A 148 -11.95 4.77 10.97
C PRO A 148 -13.15 3.90 10.63
N GLY A 149 -13.26 2.70 11.17
CA GLY A 149 -14.46 1.85 11.28
C GLY A 149 -15.19 1.49 9.98
N TYR A 150 -14.71 2.00 8.85
CA TYR A 150 -15.40 1.89 7.55
C TYR A 150 -15.27 0.52 6.89
N LEU A 151 -14.57 -0.42 7.54
CA LEU A 151 -14.30 -1.72 6.93
C LEU A 151 -15.02 -2.79 7.72
N ARG A 152 -16.12 -3.26 7.15
CA ARG A 152 -16.95 -4.31 7.75
C ARG A 152 -16.15 -5.58 7.97
N GLU A 153 -16.09 -6.04 9.20
CA GLU A 153 -15.45 -7.31 9.56
C GLU A 153 -16.28 -8.52 9.08
N ASP A 154 -17.56 -8.32 8.83
CA ASP A 154 -18.56 -9.37 8.62
C ASP A 154 -18.40 -10.13 7.27
N GLU A 155 -17.67 -9.59 6.30
CA GLU A 155 -17.45 -10.18 4.97
C GLU A 155 -15.99 -10.58 4.72
N SER A 156 -15.16 -10.66 5.77
CA SER A 156 -13.74 -10.96 5.64
C SER A 156 -13.48 -12.46 5.51
N GLN A 157 -12.68 -12.86 4.52
CA GLN A 157 -12.18 -14.22 4.35
C GLN A 157 -10.73 -14.28 4.82
N LEU A 158 -10.43 -15.17 5.78
CA LEU A 158 -9.05 -15.43 6.19
C LEU A 158 -8.26 -16.01 5.01
N THR A 159 -7.12 -15.40 4.73
CA THR A 159 -6.19 -15.84 3.69
C THR A 159 -5.00 -16.58 4.29
N ARG A 160 -4.16 -17.19 3.43
CA ARG A 160 -2.84 -17.72 3.83
C ARG A 160 -1.73 -16.67 3.73
N LEU A 161 -2.09 -15.39 3.52
CA LEU A 161 -1.16 -14.30 3.35
C LEU A 161 -0.79 -13.69 4.70
N SER A 162 0.42 -13.17 4.80
CA SER A 162 0.91 -12.46 5.99
C SER A 162 1.05 -10.97 5.70
N CYS A 163 0.78 -10.15 6.69
CA CYS A 163 0.96 -8.70 6.59
C CYS A 163 2.44 -8.35 6.37
N PRO A 164 2.79 -7.60 5.33
CA PRO A 164 4.17 -7.19 5.08
C PRO A 164 4.74 -6.27 6.17
N ASP A 165 3.89 -5.54 6.92
CA ASP A 165 4.33 -4.61 7.95
C ASP A 165 4.50 -5.28 9.33
N CYS A 166 3.64 -6.24 9.72
CA CYS A 166 3.70 -6.83 11.05
C CYS A 166 3.76 -8.37 11.08
N GLY A 167 3.70 -9.06 9.94
CA GLY A 167 3.74 -10.52 9.84
C GLY A 167 2.45 -11.24 10.27
N GLY A 168 1.43 -10.52 10.74
CA GLY A 168 0.15 -11.10 11.14
C GLY A 168 -0.68 -11.61 9.97
N GLY A 169 -1.62 -12.52 10.24
CA GLY A 169 -2.54 -13.05 9.21
C GLY A 169 -3.36 -11.94 8.55
N MET A 170 -3.60 -12.08 7.24
CA MET A 170 -4.41 -11.16 6.44
C MET A 170 -5.80 -11.75 6.19
N ALA A 171 -6.80 -10.90 6.27
CA ALA A 171 -8.13 -11.16 5.74
C ALA A 171 -8.30 -10.39 4.43
N GLN A 172 -9.01 -11.00 3.48
CA GLN A 172 -9.47 -10.34 2.26
C GLN A 172 -10.90 -9.87 2.48
N ILE A 173 -11.16 -8.64 2.10
CA ILE A 173 -12.49 -8.01 2.12
C ILE A 173 -12.83 -7.64 0.68
N ASP A 174 -13.97 -8.14 0.20
CA ASP A 174 -14.39 -7.95 -1.17
C ASP A 174 -15.43 -6.83 -1.26
N LEU A 175 -15.17 -5.86 -2.13
CA LEU A 175 -16.15 -4.90 -2.64
C LEU A 175 -16.53 -5.32 -4.08
N PRO A 176 -17.64 -4.86 -4.62
CA PRO A 176 -18.10 -5.31 -5.94
C PRO A 176 -17.07 -5.20 -7.08
N GLN A 177 -16.18 -4.21 -7.03
CA GLN A 177 -15.21 -3.92 -8.09
C GLN A 177 -13.75 -4.07 -7.67
N ILE A 178 -13.47 -4.15 -6.37
CA ILE A 178 -12.11 -4.24 -5.85
C ILE A 178 -12.09 -5.00 -4.54
N SER A 179 -11.07 -5.84 -4.32
CA SER A 179 -10.80 -6.42 -3.01
C SER A 179 -9.68 -5.64 -2.33
N TYR A 180 -9.63 -5.67 -1.01
CA TYR A 180 -8.51 -5.16 -0.23
C TYR A 180 -8.17 -6.13 0.90
N PHE A 181 -6.99 -5.94 1.51
CA PHE A 181 -6.46 -6.84 2.52
C PHE A 181 -6.25 -6.11 3.83
N ARG A 182 -6.68 -6.70 4.96
CA ARG A 182 -6.51 -6.14 6.30
C ARG A 182 -5.95 -7.18 7.26
N CYS A 183 -4.98 -6.83 8.12
CA CYS A 183 -4.51 -7.68 9.19
C CYS A 183 -5.23 -7.37 10.52
N HIS A 184 -5.08 -8.25 11.51
CA HIS A 184 -5.68 -8.09 12.84
C HIS A 184 -5.19 -6.85 13.61
N VAL A 185 -4.02 -6.29 13.25
CA VAL A 185 -3.50 -5.04 13.83
C VAL A 185 -4.16 -3.82 13.20
N GLY A 186 -4.74 -3.97 11.98
CA GLY A 186 -5.40 -2.90 11.25
C GLY A 186 -4.58 -2.32 10.08
N HIS A 187 -3.40 -2.88 9.72
CA HIS A 187 -2.75 -2.51 8.46
C HIS A 187 -3.61 -2.96 7.30
N GLN A 188 -3.74 -2.09 6.29
CA GLN A 188 -4.57 -2.34 5.13
C GLN A 188 -3.81 -2.07 3.85
N PHE A 189 -4.20 -2.80 2.79
CA PHE A 189 -3.56 -2.71 1.50
C PHE A 189 -4.59 -2.90 0.38
N ALA A 190 -4.60 -2.01 -0.57
CA ALA A 190 -5.16 -2.26 -1.89
C ALA A 190 -4.27 -3.28 -2.66
N PRO A 191 -4.76 -3.94 -3.71
CA PRO A 191 -4.08 -5.10 -4.29
C PRO A 191 -2.65 -4.82 -4.79
N ARG A 192 -2.42 -3.70 -5.47
CA ARG A 192 -1.09 -3.34 -6.01
C ARG A 192 -0.13 -2.97 -4.91
N ALA A 193 -0.57 -2.14 -3.95
CA ALA A 193 0.21 -1.79 -2.78
C ALA A 193 0.61 -3.04 -1.98
N PHE A 194 -0.30 -4.03 -1.85
CA PHE A 194 -0.02 -5.30 -1.18
C PHE A 194 1.05 -6.11 -1.93
N ALA A 195 0.90 -6.28 -3.25
CA ALA A 195 1.84 -7.04 -4.06
C ALA A 195 3.24 -6.43 -4.02
N THR A 196 3.35 -5.10 -4.14
CA THR A 196 4.62 -4.37 -4.04
C THR A 196 5.26 -4.55 -2.67
N ALA A 197 4.48 -4.38 -1.59
CA ALA A 197 4.98 -4.55 -0.23
C ALA A 197 5.45 -6.00 0.05
N GLN A 198 4.75 -7.01 -0.49
CA GLN A 198 5.16 -8.42 -0.38
C GLN A 198 6.45 -8.71 -1.16
N ALA A 199 6.64 -8.10 -2.33
CA ALA A 199 7.88 -8.24 -3.10
C ALA A 199 9.09 -7.70 -2.32
N GLU A 200 8.97 -6.52 -1.71
CA GLU A 200 10.04 -5.92 -0.88
C GLU A 200 10.37 -6.78 0.35
N VAL A 201 9.35 -7.32 1.03
CA VAL A 201 9.55 -8.23 2.16
C VAL A 201 10.23 -9.52 1.72
N SER A 202 9.86 -10.06 0.55
CA SER A 202 10.48 -11.26 -0.02
C SER A 202 11.95 -11.02 -0.34
N GLU A 203 12.26 -9.88 -0.95
CA GLU A 203 13.64 -9.48 -1.23
C GLU A 203 14.47 -9.36 0.05
N THR A 204 13.93 -8.68 1.07
CA THR A 204 14.58 -8.53 2.38
C THR A 204 14.89 -9.89 3.03
N LYS A 205 13.94 -10.83 2.97
CA LYS A 205 14.11 -12.19 3.50
C LYS A 205 15.17 -12.98 2.73
N LEU A 206 15.22 -12.84 1.41
CA LEU A 206 16.24 -13.48 0.58
C LEU A 206 17.65 -12.95 0.87
N TRP A 207 17.82 -11.63 1.00
CA TRP A 207 19.08 -11.05 1.44
C TRP A 207 19.47 -11.48 2.86
N GLY A 208 18.52 -11.62 3.76
CA GLY A 208 18.75 -12.19 5.09
C GLY A 208 19.24 -13.64 5.03
N ALA A 209 18.70 -14.45 4.13
CA ALA A 209 19.16 -15.83 3.92
C ALA A 209 20.59 -15.88 3.34
N VAL A 210 20.94 -14.99 2.41
CA VAL A 210 22.32 -14.85 1.89
C VAL A 210 23.27 -14.52 3.04
N ALA A 211 22.95 -13.51 3.85
CA ALA A 211 23.78 -13.11 5.00
C ALA A 211 23.99 -14.28 5.98
N ALA A 212 22.92 -14.99 6.33
CA ALA A 212 23.00 -16.14 7.24
C ALA A 212 23.91 -17.26 6.73
N LEU A 213 23.86 -17.57 5.43
CA LEU A 213 24.76 -18.57 4.82
C LEU A 213 26.21 -18.10 4.81
N GLU A 214 26.46 -16.81 4.54
CA GLU A 214 27.82 -16.25 4.56
C GLU A 214 28.41 -16.25 5.97
N GLU A 215 27.62 -15.88 6.99
CA GLU A 215 28.02 -15.98 8.40
C GLU A 215 28.34 -17.42 8.79
N GLN A 216 27.50 -18.36 8.39
CA GLN A 216 27.75 -19.80 8.64
C GLN A 216 29.08 -20.25 8.02
N ALA A 217 29.33 -19.90 6.76
CA ALA A 217 30.60 -20.23 6.10
C ALA A 217 31.79 -19.57 6.80
N ALA A 218 31.68 -18.34 7.25
CA ALA A 218 32.72 -17.62 7.98
C ALA A 218 33.05 -18.29 9.33
N ILE A 219 31.99 -18.65 10.09
CA ILE A 219 32.16 -19.37 11.38
C ILE A 219 32.81 -20.72 11.17
N LEU A 220 32.42 -21.49 10.16
CA LEU A 220 33.04 -22.78 9.85
C LEU A 220 34.55 -22.63 9.54
N ARG A 221 34.92 -21.64 8.71
CA ARG A 221 36.32 -21.33 8.41
C ARG A 221 37.11 -20.88 9.65
N TYR A 222 36.48 -20.09 10.53
CA TYR A 222 37.09 -19.66 11.79
C TYR A 222 37.37 -20.84 12.71
N LEU A 223 36.42 -21.75 12.88
CA LEU A 223 36.56 -22.96 13.70
C LEU A 223 37.66 -23.87 13.15
N GLN A 224 37.74 -24.03 11.83
CA GLN A 224 38.84 -24.80 11.18
C GLN A 224 40.20 -24.20 11.50
N ARG A 225 40.41 -22.90 11.31
CA ARG A 225 41.67 -22.22 11.63
C ARG A 225 42.09 -22.40 13.08
N ARG A 226 41.12 -22.40 14.00
CA ARG A 226 41.40 -22.52 15.44
C ARG A 226 41.62 -23.95 15.89
N ALA A 227 40.94 -24.93 15.29
CA ALA A 227 41.11 -26.36 15.61
C ALA A 227 42.41 -26.93 15.06
N PHE A 228 42.93 -26.38 13.96
CA PHE A 228 44.07 -26.91 13.21
C PHE A 228 45.25 -25.93 13.10
N GLY A 229 45.39 -24.97 14.03
CA GLY A 229 46.51 -24.03 14.10
C GLY A 229 47.88 -24.73 14.24
N PRO A 230 49.02 -24.03 14.00
CA PRO A 230 50.32 -24.59 13.64
C PRO A 230 51.08 -25.42 14.71
N ARG A 231 50.44 -25.82 15.81
CA ARG A 231 51.10 -26.45 16.94
C ARG A 231 50.39 -27.68 17.50
N GLN A 232 50.17 -28.72 16.73
CA GLN A 232 50.01 -30.07 17.30
C GLN A 232 50.27 -31.16 16.26
N VAL A 233 51.03 -32.18 16.64
CA VAL A 233 51.28 -33.42 15.87
C VAL A 233 49.93 -34.12 15.65
N ALA A 234 49.52 -34.30 14.43
CA ALA A 234 48.20 -34.78 14.06
C ALA A 234 48.08 -36.30 14.18
N PRO A 235 47.02 -36.88 14.78
CA PRO A 235 46.67 -38.27 14.62
C PRO A 235 46.23 -38.57 13.16
N PRO A 236 46.46 -39.80 12.66
CA PRO A 236 46.27 -40.14 11.23
C PRO A 236 44.87 -39.97 10.67
N ASP A 237 43.87 -39.83 11.52
CA ASP A 237 42.44 -39.69 11.11
C ASP A 237 42.00 -38.22 10.92
N ARG A 238 42.84 -37.23 11.27
CA ARG A 238 42.55 -35.81 11.19
C ARG A 238 42.34 -35.29 9.76
N ASN A 239 43.08 -35.85 8.79
CA ASN A 239 43.00 -35.35 7.42
C ASN A 239 41.64 -35.58 6.76
N GLN A 240 40.95 -36.70 7.07
CA GLN A 240 39.61 -36.95 6.50
C GLN A 240 38.54 -36.04 7.10
N THR A 241 38.58 -35.84 8.42
CA THR A 241 37.60 -34.94 9.11
C THR A 241 37.85 -33.48 8.72
N GLN A 242 39.12 -33.04 8.63
CA GLN A 242 39.47 -31.68 8.18
C GLN A 242 39.02 -31.45 6.74
N THR A 243 39.21 -32.42 5.84
CA THR A 243 38.79 -32.33 4.44
C THR A 243 37.26 -32.28 4.32
N ALA A 244 36.51 -33.05 5.13
CA ALA A 244 35.06 -33.03 5.14
C ALA A 244 34.48 -31.69 5.63
N GLN A 245 35.03 -31.13 6.72
CA GLN A 245 34.62 -29.82 7.25
C GLN A 245 34.94 -28.67 6.28
N GLN A 246 36.11 -28.77 5.62
CA GLN A 246 36.49 -27.79 4.61
C GLN A 246 35.53 -27.81 3.41
N ARG A 247 35.20 -28.99 2.89
CA ARG A 247 34.21 -29.15 1.80
C ARG A 247 32.84 -28.61 2.19
N TYR A 248 32.41 -28.83 3.42
CA TYR A 248 31.16 -28.32 3.91
C TYR A 248 31.14 -26.78 3.98
N ALA A 249 32.20 -26.14 4.47
CA ALA A 249 32.31 -24.69 4.48
C ALA A 249 32.34 -24.08 3.07
N GLU A 250 33.03 -24.76 2.13
CA GLU A 250 33.04 -24.36 0.71
C GLU A 250 31.67 -24.54 0.04
N ASP A 251 30.94 -25.62 0.32
CA ASP A 251 29.59 -25.86 -0.16
C ASP A 251 28.60 -24.78 0.34
N VAL A 252 28.63 -24.43 1.63
CA VAL A 252 27.81 -23.36 2.18
C VAL A 252 28.14 -22.02 1.53
N ALA A 253 29.43 -21.71 1.33
CA ALA A 253 29.82 -20.48 0.65
C ALA A 253 29.38 -20.44 -0.82
N SER A 254 29.45 -21.58 -1.51
CA SER A 254 28.95 -21.70 -2.90
C SER A 254 27.45 -21.49 -3.00
N ARG A 255 26.69 -22.06 -2.08
CA ARG A 255 25.22 -21.82 -1.99
C ARG A 255 24.88 -20.36 -1.71
N ALA A 256 25.61 -19.70 -0.82
CA ALA A 256 25.45 -18.28 -0.56
C ALA A 256 25.70 -17.43 -1.83
N ALA A 257 26.77 -17.75 -2.56
CA ALA A 257 27.11 -17.04 -3.79
C ALA A 257 26.05 -17.26 -4.90
N ALA A 258 25.56 -18.49 -5.06
CA ALA A 258 24.52 -18.82 -6.02
C ALA A 258 23.21 -18.09 -5.69
N LEU A 259 22.77 -18.12 -4.42
CA LEU A 259 21.56 -17.40 -3.98
C LEU A 259 21.73 -15.89 -4.17
N ARG A 260 22.89 -15.33 -3.83
CA ARG A 260 23.18 -13.90 -4.05
C ARG A 260 23.06 -13.51 -5.53
N ALA A 261 23.55 -14.34 -6.44
CA ALA A 261 23.44 -14.08 -7.87
C ALA A 261 21.97 -14.08 -8.32
N GLN A 262 21.18 -15.06 -7.89
CA GLN A 262 19.76 -15.16 -8.18
C GLN A 262 18.96 -13.97 -7.62
N VAL A 263 19.23 -13.54 -6.39
CA VAL A 263 18.54 -12.39 -5.77
C VAL A 263 18.88 -11.11 -6.54
N ARG A 264 20.14 -10.91 -6.94
CA ARG A 264 20.52 -9.74 -7.77
C ARG A 264 19.82 -9.72 -9.12
N GLU A 265 19.72 -10.87 -9.78
CA GLU A 265 19.02 -11.00 -11.05
C GLU A 265 17.54 -10.65 -10.86
N TRP A 266 16.91 -11.19 -9.83
CA TRP A 266 15.51 -10.92 -9.51
C TRP A 266 15.26 -9.43 -9.16
N SER A 267 16.13 -8.80 -8.34
CA SER A 267 16.01 -7.37 -7.98
C SER A 267 16.22 -6.42 -9.17
N ASN A 268 16.90 -6.87 -10.22
CA ASN A 268 17.11 -6.08 -11.44
C ASN A 268 15.94 -6.18 -12.44
N HIS A 269 15.01 -7.11 -12.26
CA HIS A 269 13.81 -7.18 -13.07
C HIS A 269 12.76 -6.22 -12.51
N PRO A 270 12.32 -5.19 -13.28
CA PRO A 270 11.20 -4.34 -12.86
C PRO A 270 9.98 -5.23 -12.60
N SER A 271 9.25 -4.94 -11.53
CA SER A 271 8.04 -5.68 -11.22
C SER A 271 7.11 -5.60 -12.44
N GLN A 272 6.61 -6.75 -12.91
CA GLN A 272 5.70 -6.80 -14.08
C GLN A 272 4.43 -5.95 -13.88
N LEU A 273 4.15 -5.52 -12.65
CA LEU A 273 3.07 -4.61 -12.30
C LEU A 273 3.28 -3.19 -12.86
N ASP A 274 4.53 -2.74 -13.01
CA ASP A 274 4.85 -1.43 -13.58
C ASP A 274 4.92 -1.47 -15.11
N THR A 275 5.31 -2.62 -15.70
CA THR A 275 5.44 -2.79 -17.16
C THR A 275 4.10 -2.90 -17.88
N GLN A 276 3.08 -3.52 -17.26
CA GLN A 276 1.74 -3.63 -17.87
C GLN A 276 1.03 -2.28 -18.00
N SER A 277 1.37 -1.31 -17.16
CA SER A 277 0.85 0.07 -17.30
C SER A 277 1.50 0.81 -18.50
N GLN A 278 2.74 0.47 -18.85
CA GLN A 278 3.44 1.07 -20.00
C GLN A 278 3.07 0.41 -21.34
N GLU A 279 2.87 -0.91 -21.38
CA GLU A 279 2.51 -1.62 -22.61
C GLU A 279 1.07 -1.36 -23.06
N ALA A 280 0.13 -1.16 -22.13
CA ALA A 280 -1.24 -0.77 -22.46
C ALA A 280 -1.31 0.63 -23.09
N ALA A 281 -0.41 1.55 -22.68
CA ALA A 281 -0.34 2.90 -23.25
C ALA A 281 0.25 2.95 -24.67
N VAL A 282 1.10 1.97 -25.05
CA VAL A 282 1.73 1.92 -26.37
C VAL A 282 0.82 1.21 -27.40
N GLY A 283 -0.04 0.27 -26.95
CA GLY A 283 -0.94 -0.49 -27.83
C GLY A 283 -2.09 0.33 -28.40
N GLU A 284 -2.57 1.36 -27.70
CA GLU A 284 -3.68 2.20 -28.16
C GLU A 284 -3.24 3.39 -29.05
N ALA A 285 -1.95 3.71 -29.11
CA ALA A 285 -1.42 4.79 -29.96
C ALA A 285 -1.11 4.33 -31.41
N GLY A 286 -1.21 3.03 -31.71
CA GLY A 286 -0.87 2.45 -33.02
C GLY A 286 -2.03 2.28 -33.99
N ASP A 287 -3.27 2.60 -33.62
CA ASP A 287 -4.46 2.32 -34.44
C ASP A 287 -5.39 3.56 -34.62
N ARG A 288 -4.78 4.73 -34.86
CA ARG A 288 -5.51 5.91 -35.35
C ARG A 288 -4.72 6.66 -36.39
#